data_37cbb67bb9a2ea07a6060808579e4b55
#
_entry.id   37cbb67bb9a2ea07a6060808579e4b55
#
_cell.length_a   1.000
_cell.length_b   1.000
_cell.length_c   1.000
_cell.angle_alpha   90.00
_cell.angle_beta   90.00
_cell.angle_gamma   90.00
#
_symmetry.space_group_name_H-M   'P 1'
#
loop_
_entity.id
_entity.type
_entity.pdbx_description
1 polymer ?
#
loop_
_entity_poly.entity_id
_entity_poly.type
_entity_poly.pdbx_seq_one_letter_code
_entity_poly.pdbx_strand_id
1 'polypeptide(L)'
;MELKKTNDVANFRDMYDSTYAAMYHPWLEMYDAGAKRSAYFPPSGAMAGIYARTDVERGVHKAPANEVVRGCTGLSCAYNEGEQDILNPIGVNLIRAFTGRGIRVWGARTISSNGLWKYLNVRRLFIYVEESIKANTNWVVFEPNSTVLWSRVTRTIETFLATCWRDGALAGSSPDQAFFVECGPTTMTQDDIDNGRLICQIGIAPVKPAEFVIFRITQKTASE
;
A
#
# COMPACT_ATOMS: atom_id res chain seq x y z
N MET A 1 -6.88 -20.18 15.32
CA MET A 1 -5.97 -20.86 14.40
C MET A 1 -4.57 -20.48 14.84
N GLU A 2 -3.85 -21.40 15.44
CA GLU A 2 -2.46 -21.16 15.84
C GLU A 2 -1.57 -21.26 14.59
N LEU A 3 -0.90 -20.17 14.20
CA LEU A 3 0.09 -20.16 13.09
C LEU A 3 1.38 -20.92 13.50
N LYS A 4 1.26 -22.05 14.17
CA LYS A 4 2.41 -22.87 14.59
C LYS A 4 3.07 -23.64 13.45
N LYS A 5 2.45 -23.63 12.24
CA LYS A 5 3.01 -24.31 11.06
C LYS A 5 3.20 -23.29 9.94
N THR A 6 4.42 -22.84 9.76
CA THR A 6 4.86 -21.93 8.68
C THR A 6 4.42 -22.43 7.30
N ASN A 7 4.37 -23.75 7.12
CA ASN A 7 3.91 -24.37 5.87
C ASN A 7 2.42 -24.12 5.59
N ASP A 8 1.56 -24.09 6.62
CA ASP A 8 0.12 -23.87 6.42
C ASP A 8 -0.15 -22.43 5.98
N VAL A 9 0.65 -21.47 6.44
CA VAL A 9 0.55 -20.06 6.02
C VAL A 9 1.08 -19.86 4.63
N ALA A 10 2.19 -20.50 4.26
CA ALA A 10 2.73 -20.48 2.90
C ALA A 10 1.73 -21.08 1.92
N ASN A 11 1.14 -22.24 2.25
CA ASN A 11 0.11 -22.88 1.42
C ASN A 11 -1.13 -21.98 1.28
N PHE A 12 -1.56 -21.27 2.34
CA PHE A 12 -2.67 -20.32 2.28
C PHE A 12 -2.35 -19.17 1.34
N ARG A 13 -1.15 -18.59 1.43
CA ARG A 13 -0.69 -17.55 0.52
C ARG A 13 -0.70 -18.02 -0.93
N ASP A 14 -0.14 -19.21 -1.20
CA ASP A 14 -0.06 -19.76 -2.56
C ASP A 14 -1.44 -20.09 -3.14
N MET A 15 -2.41 -20.45 -2.28
CA MET A 15 -3.80 -20.69 -2.68
C MET A 15 -4.54 -19.41 -3.06
N TYR A 16 -4.28 -18.30 -2.37
CA TYR A 16 -5.03 -17.06 -2.53
C TYR A 16 -4.28 -15.95 -3.28
N ASP A 17 -2.98 -16.06 -3.47
CA ASP A 17 -2.03 -15.14 -4.12
C ASP A 17 -2.68 -13.85 -4.67
N SER A 18 -2.99 -12.91 -3.80
CA SER A 18 -3.73 -11.71 -4.15
C SER A 18 -2.96 -10.44 -3.81
N THR A 19 -2.88 -9.53 -4.78
CA THR A 19 -2.35 -8.18 -4.56
C THR A 19 -3.33 -7.27 -3.81
N TYR A 20 -4.60 -7.68 -3.68
CA TYR A 20 -5.67 -6.92 -3.03
C TYR A 20 -5.99 -7.39 -1.61
N ALA A 21 -5.25 -8.37 -1.10
CA ALA A 21 -5.43 -8.90 0.24
C ALA A 21 -4.16 -8.74 1.09
N ALA A 22 -4.36 -8.57 2.39
CA ALA A 22 -3.30 -8.52 3.39
C ALA A 22 -3.71 -9.34 4.63
N MET A 23 -2.77 -10.09 5.17
CA MET A 23 -2.99 -10.92 6.34
C MET A 23 -2.37 -10.27 7.58
N TYR A 24 -3.14 -10.21 8.67
CA TYR A 24 -2.69 -9.66 9.95
C TYR A 24 -2.86 -10.67 11.08
N HIS A 25 -1.88 -10.71 11.97
CA HIS A 25 -1.85 -11.60 13.11
C HIS A 25 -1.03 -10.96 14.25
N PRO A 26 -1.31 -11.21 15.53
CA PRO A 26 -2.36 -12.04 16.13
C PRO A 26 -3.70 -11.30 16.34
N TRP A 27 -4.66 -11.99 17.01
CA TRP A 27 -5.90 -11.36 17.47
C TRP A 27 -5.60 -10.38 18.60
N LEU A 28 -6.44 -9.35 18.66
CA LEU A 28 -6.31 -8.23 19.58
C LEU A 28 -7.19 -8.45 20.81
N GLU A 29 -6.62 -8.28 22.00
CA GLU A 29 -7.39 -8.20 23.23
C GLU A 29 -7.91 -6.79 23.40
N MET A 30 -9.22 -6.64 23.47
CA MET A 30 -9.90 -5.36 23.63
C MET A 30 -11.04 -5.50 24.63
N TYR A 31 -11.40 -4.39 25.31
CA TYR A 31 -12.54 -4.37 26.20
C TYR A 31 -13.85 -4.39 25.39
N ASP A 32 -14.68 -5.40 25.61
CA ASP A 32 -16.03 -5.50 25.08
C ASP A 32 -17.01 -4.82 26.05
N ALA A 33 -17.50 -3.66 25.65
CA ALA A 33 -18.44 -2.88 26.48
C ALA A 33 -19.80 -3.59 26.65
N GLY A 34 -20.21 -4.40 25.67
CA GLY A 34 -21.47 -5.16 25.75
C GLY A 34 -21.38 -6.33 26.74
N ALA A 35 -20.29 -7.08 26.63
CA ALA A 35 -20.03 -8.21 27.54
C ALA A 35 -19.36 -7.78 28.87
N LYS A 36 -18.95 -6.52 29.01
CA LYS A 36 -18.25 -5.94 30.16
C LYS A 36 -16.98 -6.72 30.59
N ARG A 37 -16.25 -7.23 29.62
CA ARG A 37 -15.03 -8.02 29.83
C ARG A 37 -14.06 -7.85 28.66
N SER A 38 -12.78 -8.15 28.87
CA SER A 38 -11.82 -8.29 27.77
C SER A 38 -12.13 -9.53 26.93
N ALA A 39 -12.01 -9.39 25.61
CA ALA A 39 -12.17 -10.47 24.65
C ALA A 39 -11.20 -10.32 23.49
N TYR A 40 -10.95 -11.41 22.77
CA TYR A 40 -10.11 -11.39 21.58
C TYR A 40 -10.94 -11.16 20.34
N PHE A 41 -10.50 -10.17 19.54
CA PHE A 41 -11.12 -9.80 18.27
C PHE A 41 -10.13 -9.97 17.11
N PRO A 42 -10.61 -10.36 15.91
CA PRO A 42 -9.79 -10.35 14.71
C PRO A 42 -9.32 -8.92 14.40
N PRO A 43 -8.08 -8.74 13.90
CA PRO A 43 -7.49 -7.41 13.71
C PRO A 43 -8.10 -6.60 12.57
N SER A 44 -8.93 -7.18 11.70
CA SER A 44 -9.44 -6.56 10.47
C SER A 44 -10.13 -5.21 10.70
N GLY A 45 -11.00 -5.10 11.72
CA GLY A 45 -11.67 -3.83 12.04
C GLY A 45 -10.70 -2.74 12.51
N ALA A 46 -9.74 -3.10 13.37
CA ALA A 46 -8.70 -2.18 13.82
C ALA A 46 -7.79 -1.74 12.65
N MET A 47 -7.48 -2.66 11.73
CA MET A 47 -6.69 -2.35 10.53
C MET A 47 -7.41 -1.40 9.59
N ALA A 48 -8.72 -1.56 9.37
CA ALA A 48 -9.51 -0.61 8.58
C ALA A 48 -9.42 0.81 9.17
N GLY A 49 -9.54 0.93 10.50
CA GLY A 49 -9.39 2.21 11.20
C GLY A 49 -7.97 2.79 11.10
N ILE A 50 -6.94 1.94 11.15
CA ILE A 50 -5.54 2.38 10.98
C ILE A 50 -5.28 2.85 9.55
N TYR A 51 -5.83 2.16 8.53
CA TYR A 51 -5.73 2.60 7.14
C TYR A 51 -6.32 3.99 6.97
N ALA A 52 -7.58 4.17 7.39
CA ALA A 52 -8.26 5.47 7.29
C ALA A 52 -7.50 6.59 8.02
N ARG A 53 -7.01 6.32 9.22
CA ARG A 53 -6.20 7.29 9.98
C ARG A 53 -4.90 7.64 9.27
N THR A 54 -4.17 6.64 8.77
CA THR A 54 -2.91 6.85 8.06
C THR A 54 -3.12 7.65 6.78
N ASP A 55 -4.20 7.38 6.05
CA ASP A 55 -4.55 8.12 4.83
C ASP A 55 -4.80 9.59 5.10
N VAL A 56 -5.54 9.91 6.16
CA VAL A 56 -5.85 11.29 6.54
C VAL A 56 -4.62 12.02 7.08
N GLU A 57 -3.81 11.37 7.91
CA GLU A 57 -2.67 12.02 8.58
C GLU A 57 -1.41 12.10 7.70
N ARG A 58 -1.20 11.14 6.81
CA ARG A 58 0.06 10.94 6.09
C ARG A 58 -0.07 10.66 4.58
N GLY A 59 -1.28 10.42 4.09
CA GLY A 59 -1.56 10.04 2.70
C GLY A 59 -1.49 8.54 2.44
N VAL A 60 -2.14 8.11 1.36
CA VAL A 60 -2.29 6.70 0.95
C VAL A 60 -0.95 6.01 0.64
N HIS A 61 0.05 6.79 0.21
CA HIS A 61 1.39 6.29 -0.10
C HIS A 61 2.18 5.85 1.13
N LYS A 62 1.81 6.30 2.33
CA LYS A 62 2.45 5.86 3.58
C LYS A 62 1.98 4.45 3.93
N ALA A 63 2.94 3.52 4.11
CA ALA A 63 2.62 2.18 4.60
C ALA A 63 1.95 2.26 5.97
N PRO A 64 0.79 1.59 6.19
CA PRO A 64 0.06 1.61 7.47
C PRO A 64 0.72 0.67 8.49
N ALA A 65 2.01 0.85 8.71
CA ALA A 65 2.83 0.12 9.66
C ALA A 65 3.60 1.07 10.58
N ASN A 66 4.08 0.55 11.70
CA ASN A 66 4.56 1.29 12.86
C ASN A 66 3.47 2.19 13.47
N GLU A 67 2.21 1.81 13.30
CA GLU A 67 1.03 2.51 13.81
C GLU A 67 0.52 1.85 15.09
N VAL A 68 0.13 2.67 16.07
CA VAL A 68 -0.44 2.19 17.34
C VAL A 68 -1.85 1.65 17.12
N VAL A 69 -2.12 0.46 17.67
CA VAL A 69 -3.47 -0.10 17.74
C VAL A 69 -4.15 0.47 18.98
N ARG A 70 -4.95 1.50 18.80
CA ARG A 70 -5.65 2.18 19.90
C ARG A 70 -6.71 1.28 20.52
N GLY A 71 -6.85 1.31 21.85
CA GLY A 71 -7.83 0.52 22.59
C GLY A 71 -7.46 -0.97 22.74
N CYS A 72 -6.32 -1.40 22.21
CA CYS A 72 -5.80 -2.74 22.38
C CYS A 72 -5.02 -2.84 23.69
N THR A 73 -5.40 -3.80 24.55
CA THR A 73 -4.81 -4.02 25.88
C THR A 73 -3.82 -5.18 25.87
N GLY A 74 -3.95 -6.12 24.93
CA GLY A 74 -3.12 -7.29 24.81
C GLY A 74 -3.23 -7.97 23.44
N LEU A 75 -2.49 -9.05 23.27
CA LEU A 75 -2.45 -9.86 22.07
C LEU A 75 -2.68 -11.33 22.42
N SER A 76 -3.33 -12.09 21.55
CA SER A 76 -3.59 -13.52 21.79
C SER A 76 -2.30 -14.36 21.82
N CYS A 77 -1.22 -13.89 21.20
CA CYS A 77 0.12 -14.43 21.32
C CYS A 77 1.16 -13.34 21.04
N ALA A 78 2.36 -13.52 21.59
CA ALA A 78 3.49 -12.62 21.38
C ALA A 78 4.46 -13.25 20.38
N TYR A 79 5.07 -12.41 19.55
CA TYR A 79 6.09 -12.79 18.57
C TYR A 79 7.37 -12.01 18.81
N ASN A 80 8.49 -12.72 18.73
CA ASN A 80 9.83 -12.12 18.74
C ASN A 80 10.29 -11.71 17.31
N GLU A 81 11.49 -11.18 17.21
CA GLU A 81 12.05 -10.72 15.94
C GLU A 81 12.35 -11.88 14.99
N GLY A 82 12.93 -12.96 15.51
CA GLY A 82 13.24 -14.15 14.69
C GLY A 82 12.00 -14.82 14.09
N GLU A 83 10.89 -14.85 14.84
CA GLU A 83 9.62 -15.35 14.32
C GLU A 83 9.03 -14.40 13.24
N GLN A 84 9.22 -13.10 13.42
CA GLN A 84 8.83 -12.13 12.38
C GLN A 84 9.64 -12.30 11.10
N ASP A 85 10.93 -12.57 11.19
CA ASP A 85 11.81 -12.78 10.04
C ASP A 85 11.38 -13.98 9.20
N ILE A 86 10.69 -14.94 9.80
CA ILE A 86 10.11 -16.09 9.11
C ILE A 86 8.73 -15.76 8.51
N LEU A 87 7.88 -15.05 9.25
CA LEU A 87 6.48 -14.82 8.88
C LEU A 87 6.29 -13.66 7.91
N ASN A 88 7.09 -12.61 8.03
CA ASN A 88 6.99 -11.44 7.16
C ASN A 88 7.26 -11.75 5.66
N PRO A 89 8.27 -12.56 5.29
CA PRO A 89 8.49 -12.95 3.89
C PRO A 89 7.32 -13.69 3.23
N ILE A 90 6.52 -14.40 3.99
CA ILE A 90 5.35 -15.13 3.51
C ILE A 90 4.05 -14.28 3.57
N GLY A 91 4.17 -12.96 3.82
CA GLY A 91 3.07 -12.02 3.74
C GLY A 91 2.22 -11.86 5.01
N VAL A 92 2.69 -12.37 6.16
CA VAL A 92 2.01 -12.17 7.45
C VAL A 92 2.49 -10.87 8.07
N ASN A 93 1.59 -9.91 8.23
CA ASN A 93 1.86 -8.66 8.91
C ASN A 93 1.62 -8.82 10.40
N LEU A 94 2.69 -8.85 11.20
CA LEU A 94 2.57 -9.03 12.63
C LEU A 94 2.14 -7.74 13.33
N ILE A 95 1.34 -7.93 14.39
CA ILE A 95 1.04 -6.89 15.38
C ILE A 95 1.83 -7.29 16.64
N ARG A 96 2.67 -6.38 17.14
CA ARG A 96 3.61 -6.66 18.22
C ARG A 96 3.51 -5.63 19.34
N ALA A 97 3.76 -6.08 20.56
CA ALA A 97 3.90 -5.21 21.71
C ALA A 97 5.37 -4.77 21.88
N PHE A 98 5.58 -3.47 22.05
CA PHE A 98 6.91 -2.88 22.26
C PHE A 98 6.94 -2.17 23.61
N THR A 99 7.94 -2.47 24.42
CA THR A 99 8.13 -1.82 25.72
C THR A 99 8.22 -0.30 25.55
N GLY A 100 7.40 0.42 26.29
CA GLY A 100 7.33 1.90 26.23
C GLY A 100 6.72 2.50 24.96
N ARG A 101 6.37 1.69 23.94
CA ARG A 101 5.82 2.15 22.65
C ARG A 101 4.43 1.61 22.32
N GLY A 102 3.91 0.71 23.17
CA GLY A 102 2.59 0.11 23.01
C GLY A 102 2.51 -0.98 21.93
N ILE A 103 1.28 -1.39 21.62
CA ILE A 103 0.99 -2.41 20.62
C ILE A 103 0.90 -1.73 19.25
N ARG A 104 1.69 -2.23 18.29
CA ARG A 104 1.82 -1.63 16.96
C ARG A 104 1.71 -2.67 15.84
N VAL A 105 1.16 -2.23 14.73
CA VAL A 105 1.25 -2.95 13.46
C VAL A 105 2.70 -2.89 12.97
N TRP A 106 3.29 -4.04 12.68
CA TRP A 106 4.72 -4.16 12.35
C TRP A 106 4.96 -4.87 11.02
N GLY A 107 4.08 -4.63 10.04
CA GLY A 107 4.18 -5.12 8.68
C GLY A 107 3.15 -4.44 7.77
N ALA A 108 3.46 -4.35 6.47
CA ALA A 108 2.57 -3.77 5.46
C ALA A 108 2.78 -4.45 4.10
N ARG A 109 2.69 -5.77 4.08
CA ARG A 109 2.78 -6.57 2.85
C ARG A 109 1.42 -7.09 2.42
N THR A 110 1.24 -7.24 1.13
CA THR A 110 0.14 -8.02 0.55
C THR A 110 0.47 -9.52 0.67
N ILE A 111 -0.50 -10.39 0.38
CA ILE A 111 -0.26 -11.83 0.28
C ILE A 111 0.19 -12.25 -1.12
N SER A 112 0.56 -11.30 -1.99
CA SER A 112 1.00 -11.62 -3.34
C SER A 112 2.41 -12.20 -3.38
N SER A 113 2.62 -13.17 -4.27
CA SER A 113 3.93 -13.69 -4.65
C SER A 113 4.69 -12.74 -5.59
N ASN A 114 3.97 -11.80 -6.25
CA ASN A 114 4.57 -10.84 -7.17
C ASN A 114 5.30 -9.72 -6.41
N GLY A 115 6.62 -9.65 -6.56
CA GLY A 115 7.48 -8.67 -5.91
C GLY A 115 7.15 -7.19 -6.22
N LEU A 116 6.53 -6.90 -7.37
CA LEU A 116 6.09 -5.55 -7.71
C LEU A 116 4.94 -5.07 -6.82
N TRP A 117 4.09 -6.00 -6.40
CA TRP A 117 2.89 -5.76 -5.58
C TRP A 117 3.06 -6.19 -4.12
N LYS A 118 4.29 -6.43 -3.71
CA LYS A 118 4.63 -6.88 -2.36
C LYS A 118 4.10 -5.94 -1.26
N TYR A 119 4.13 -4.62 -1.49
CA TYR A 119 3.80 -3.64 -0.47
C TYR A 119 2.36 -3.13 -0.59
N LEU A 120 1.68 -3.08 0.54
CA LEU A 120 0.29 -2.66 0.64
C LEU A 120 0.08 -1.20 0.22
N ASN A 121 0.99 -0.30 0.62
CA ASN A 121 0.91 1.11 0.23
C ASN A 121 1.02 1.30 -1.29
N VAL A 122 1.81 0.48 -1.98
CA VAL A 122 1.92 0.50 -3.45
C VAL A 122 0.57 0.14 -4.07
N ARG A 123 -0.04 -0.98 -3.67
CA ARG A 123 -1.36 -1.38 -4.19
C ARG A 123 -2.43 -0.33 -3.90
N ARG A 124 -2.45 0.20 -2.69
CA ARG A 124 -3.44 1.20 -2.28
C ARG A 124 -3.25 2.53 -3.03
N LEU A 125 -2.01 2.94 -3.30
CA LEU A 125 -1.72 4.10 -4.13
C LEU A 125 -2.24 3.93 -5.56
N PHE A 126 -2.06 2.76 -6.16
CA PHE A 126 -2.62 2.48 -7.49
C PHE A 126 -4.14 2.56 -7.51
N ILE A 127 -4.82 1.97 -6.53
CA ILE A 127 -6.27 2.06 -6.39
C ILE A 127 -6.72 3.53 -6.26
N TYR A 128 -6.02 4.31 -5.43
CA TYR A 128 -6.30 5.73 -5.27
C TYR A 128 -6.14 6.52 -6.57
N VAL A 129 -5.06 6.27 -7.31
CA VAL A 129 -4.79 6.93 -8.59
C VAL A 129 -5.84 6.53 -9.63
N GLU A 130 -6.14 5.24 -9.76
CA GLU A 130 -7.14 4.71 -10.69
C GLU A 130 -8.53 5.34 -10.44
N GLU A 131 -9.01 5.31 -9.20
CA GLU A 131 -10.32 5.86 -8.84
C GLU A 131 -10.37 7.39 -8.96
N SER A 132 -9.27 8.08 -8.61
CA SER A 132 -9.19 9.54 -8.76
C SER A 132 -9.21 9.98 -10.22
N ILE A 133 -8.46 9.30 -11.09
CA ILE A 133 -8.46 9.59 -12.53
C ILE A 133 -9.86 9.31 -13.11
N LYS A 134 -10.43 8.16 -12.82
CA LYS A 134 -11.78 7.79 -13.25
C LYS A 134 -12.83 8.82 -12.84
N ALA A 135 -12.82 9.26 -11.59
CA ALA A 135 -13.76 10.27 -11.09
C ALA A 135 -13.60 11.62 -11.79
N ASN A 136 -12.35 12.01 -12.10
CA ASN A 136 -12.05 13.31 -12.70
C ASN A 136 -12.06 13.34 -14.24
N THR A 137 -12.28 12.21 -14.90
CA THR A 137 -12.32 12.09 -16.36
C THR A 137 -13.71 11.74 -16.91
N ASN A 138 -14.75 11.70 -16.08
CA ASN A 138 -16.12 11.40 -16.52
C ASN A 138 -16.65 12.36 -17.61
N TRP A 139 -16.15 13.57 -17.66
CA TRP A 139 -16.52 14.56 -18.66
C TRP A 139 -16.02 14.22 -20.08
N VAL A 140 -15.13 13.25 -20.23
CA VAL A 140 -14.59 12.78 -21.52
C VAL A 140 -15.62 11.99 -22.32
N VAL A 141 -16.59 11.40 -21.64
CA VAL A 141 -17.60 10.53 -22.25
C VAL A 141 -18.50 11.37 -23.18
N PHE A 142 -18.62 10.92 -24.43
CA PHE A 142 -19.33 11.60 -25.55
C PHE A 142 -18.67 12.88 -26.08
N GLU A 143 -17.47 13.25 -25.62
CA GLU A 143 -16.70 14.32 -26.27
C GLU A 143 -16.14 13.84 -27.64
N PRO A 144 -15.97 14.74 -28.63
CA PRO A 144 -15.36 14.37 -29.91
C PRO A 144 -13.94 13.80 -29.72
N ASN A 145 -13.72 12.58 -30.20
CA ASN A 145 -12.44 11.87 -30.07
C ASN A 145 -11.39 12.50 -31.00
N SER A 146 -10.68 13.52 -30.55
CA SER A 146 -9.76 14.34 -31.31
C SER A 146 -8.48 14.66 -30.55
N THR A 147 -7.47 15.17 -31.26
CA THR A 147 -6.19 15.60 -30.67
C THR A 147 -6.36 16.66 -29.59
N VAL A 148 -7.38 17.51 -29.68
CA VAL A 148 -7.71 18.49 -28.65
C VAL A 148 -8.17 17.83 -27.38
N LEU A 149 -9.05 16.83 -27.49
CA LEU A 149 -9.50 16.05 -26.35
C LEU A 149 -8.34 15.29 -25.69
N TRP A 150 -7.50 14.63 -26.50
CA TRP A 150 -6.35 13.86 -25.99
C TRP A 150 -5.40 14.75 -25.19
N SER A 151 -5.05 15.92 -25.71
CA SER A 151 -4.18 16.88 -25.02
C SER A 151 -4.78 17.37 -23.70
N ARG A 152 -6.11 17.57 -23.66
CA ARG A 152 -6.82 18.00 -22.47
C ARG A 152 -6.84 16.89 -21.39
N VAL A 153 -7.07 15.64 -21.79
CA VAL A 153 -7.02 14.46 -20.91
C VAL A 153 -5.63 14.30 -20.33
N THR A 154 -4.59 14.27 -21.17
CA THR A 154 -3.18 14.17 -20.76
C THR A 154 -2.86 15.23 -19.72
N ARG A 155 -3.12 16.50 -20.01
CA ARG A 155 -2.82 17.61 -19.09
C ARG A 155 -3.56 17.50 -17.75
N THR A 156 -4.81 17.03 -17.77
CA THR A 156 -5.59 16.82 -16.53
C THR A 156 -4.95 15.77 -15.64
N ILE A 157 -4.55 14.64 -16.22
CA ILE A 157 -3.92 13.53 -15.51
C ILE A 157 -2.52 13.92 -15.04
N GLU A 158 -1.70 14.55 -15.89
CA GLU A 158 -0.36 15.02 -15.52
C GLU A 158 -0.40 16.01 -14.34
N THR A 159 -1.36 16.93 -14.33
CA THR A 159 -1.54 17.89 -13.22
C THR A 159 -1.83 17.17 -11.91
N PHE A 160 -2.68 16.15 -11.94
CA PHE A 160 -2.99 15.32 -10.76
C PHE A 160 -1.76 14.52 -10.30
N LEU A 161 -1.07 13.84 -11.21
CA LEU A 161 0.12 13.04 -10.88
C LEU A 161 1.29 13.90 -10.40
N ALA A 162 1.45 15.11 -10.95
CA ALA A 162 2.44 16.07 -10.46
C ALA A 162 2.15 16.52 -9.01
N THR A 163 0.88 16.56 -8.62
CA THR A 163 0.50 16.81 -7.23
C THR A 163 0.87 15.61 -6.36
N CYS A 164 0.54 14.39 -6.77
CA CYS A 164 0.95 13.16 -6.07
C CYS A 164 2.48 13.07 -5.90
N TRP A 165 3.24 13.46 -6.92
CA TRP A 165 4.71 13.49 -6.84
C TRP A 165 5.22 14.54 -5.84
N ARG A 166 4.69 15.76 -5.86
CA ARG A 166 5.04 16.81 -4.88
C ARG A 166 4.70 16.41 -3.45
N ASP A 167 3.62 15.66 -3.25
CA ASP A 167 3.22 15.13 -1.95
C ASP A 167 4.08 13.93 -1.51
N GLY A 168 5.06 13.52 -2.32
CA GLY A 168 5.99 12.43 -2.02
C GLY A 168 5.43 11.03 -2.21
N ALA A 169 4.32 10.88 -2.94
CA ALA A 169 3.73 9.57 -3.24
C ALA A 169 4.46 8.84 -4.36
N LEU A 170 5.12 9.57 -5.26
CA LEU A 170 5.86 9.02 -6.39
C LEU A 170 7.37 9.27 -6.22
N ALA A 171 8.15 8.29 -6.66
CA ALA A 171 9.62 8.34 -6.64
C ALA A 171 10.15 9.13 -7.85
N GLY A 172 11.39 9.58 -7.78
CA GLY A 172 12.05 10.34 -8.85
C GLY A 172 12.37 11.77 -8.45
N SER A 173 13.48 12.29 -8.96
CA SER A 173 13.92 13.67 -8.71
C SER A 173 13.24 14.69 -9.62
N SER A 174 12.58 14.23 -10.68
CA SER A 174 11.81 15.05 -11.62
C SER A 174 10.48 14.35 -11.97
N PRO A 175 9.48 15.09 -12.44
CA PRO A 175 8.20 14.51 -12.89
C PRO A 175 8.37 13.40 -13.93
N ASP A 176 9.26 13.58 -14.90
CA ASP A 176 9.51 12.62 -15.99
C ASP A 176 10.04 11.26 -15.50
N GLN A 177 10.68 11.24 -14.32
CA GLN A 177 11.10 10.00 -13.66
C GLN A 177 10.00 9.37 -12.80
N ALA A 178 9.02 10.16 -12.41
CA ALA A 178 7.96 9.77 -11.49
C ALA A 178 6.74 9.18 -12.18
N PHE A 179 6.39 9.70 -13.36
CA PHE A 179 5.23 9.24 -14.11
C PHE A 179 5.34 9.61 -15.59
N PHE A 180 4.53 8.95 -16.42
CA PHE A 180 4.25 9.37 -17.78
C PHE A 180 2.76 9.21 -18.10
N VAL A 181 2.27 10.00 -19.05
CA VAL A 181 0.89 9.95 -19.53
C VAL A 181 0.92 10.06 -21.06
N GLU A 182 0.45 9.03 -21.73
CA GLU A 182 0.34 8.99 -23.18
C GLU A 182 -1.11 8.79 -23.61
N CYS A 183 -1.63 9.69 -24.42
CA CYS A 183 -2.96 9.61 -25.00
C CYS A 183 -2.92 10.18 -26.41
N GLY A 184 -3.05 9.33 -27.43
CA GLY A 184 -2.95 9.78 -28.81
C GLY A 184 -2.69 8.66 -29.80
N PRO A 185 -2.10 8.97 -30.97
CA PRO A 185 -1.85 8.01 -32.05
C PRO A 185 -0.92 6.86 -31.64
N THR A 186 -0.13 7.02 -30.57
CA THR A 186 0.76 5.98 -30.02
C THR A 186 0.02 4.94 -29.22
N THR A 187 -1.14 5.31 -28.65
CA THR A 187 -1.94 4.43 -27.77
C THR A 187 -3.24 3.95 -28.43
N MET A 188 -3.65 4.55 -29.55
CA MET A 188 -4.90 4.23 -30.26
C MET A 188 -4.64 4.01 -31.75
N THR A 189 -5.32 3.00 -32.28
CA THR A 189 -5.43 2.79 -33.73
C THR A 189 -6.61 3.56 -34.28
N GLN A 190 -6.70 3.69 -35.63
CA GLN A 190 -7.89 4.30 -36.27
C GLN A 190 -9.15 3.49 -35.94
N ASP A 191 -9.05 2.17 -35.86
CA ASP A 191 -10.17 1.29 -35.45
C ASP A 191 -10.65 1.61 -34.02
N ASP A 192 -9.75 1.93 -33.10
CA ASP A 192 -10.14 2.35 -31.75
C ASP A 192 -10.95 3.65 -31.77
N ILE A 193 -10.48 4.62 -32.58
CA ILE A 193 -11.14 5.94 -32.71
C ILE A 193 -12.52 5.77 -33.35
N ASP A 194 -12.62 4.99 -34.42
CA ASP A 194 -13.87 4.74 -35.16
C ASP A 194 -14.90 3.99 -34.31
N ASN A 195 -14.44 3.15 -33.37
CA ASN A 195 -15.28 2.45 -32.39
C ASN A 195 -15.51 3.26 -31.10
N GLY A 196 -15.15 4.55 -31.07
CA GLY A 196 -15.38 5.43 -29.93
C GLY A 196 -14.53 5.11 -28.69
N ARG A 197 -13.41 4.39 -28.88
CA ARG A 197 -12.47 4.08 -27.78
C ARG A 197 -11.42 5.19 -27.64
N LEU A 198 -11.25 5.70 -26.43
CA LEU A 198 -10.14 6.55 -26.05
C LEU A 198 -9.26 5.79 -25.10
N ILE A 199 -7.99 5.54 -25.48
CA ILE A 199 -7.02 4.77 -24.68
C ILE A 199 -5.91 5.72 -24.22
N CYS A 200 -5.78 5.85 -22.91
CA CYS A 200 -4.70 6.58 -22.26
C CYS A 200 -3.82 5.62 -21.48
N GLN A 201 -2.53 5.63 -21.75
CA GLN A 201 -1.55 4.82 -21.03
C GLN A 201 -0.86 5.68 -19.97
N ILE A 202 -0.86 5.19 -18.73
CA ILE A 202 -0.31 5.90 -17.58
C ILE A 202 0.66 4.97 -16.86
N GLY A 203 1.88 5.46 -16.64
CA GLY A 203 2.87 4.79 -15.79
C GLY A 203 3.23 5.65 -14.61
N ILE A 204 3.35 5.03 -13.43
CA ILE A 204 3.76 5.71 -12.19
C ILE A 204 4.86 4.92 -11.49
N ALA A 205 5.78 5.61 -10.83
CA ALA A 205 6.85 5.05 -10.02
C ALA A 205 6.51 5.24 -8.52
N PRO A 206 5.85 4.27 -7.84
CA PRO A 206 5.44 4.42 -6.45
C PRO A 206 6.63 4.40 -5.50
N VAL A 207 6.56 5.17 -4.41
CA VAL A 207 7.51 5.05 -3.31
C VAL A 207 7.31 3.73 -2.56
N LYS A 208 8.42 3.08 -2.17
CA LYS A 208 8.41 1.86 -1.38
C LYS A 208 8.82 2.17 0.06
N PRO A 209 8.25 1.49 1.07
CA PRO A 209 8.61 1.73 2.46
C PRO A 209 10.03 1.22 2.75
N ALA A 210 10.75 1.90 3.64
CA ALA A 210 11.94 1.34 4.28
C ALA A 210 11.46 0.31 5.33
N GLU A 211 11.66 -0.97 5.05
CA GLU A 211 11.25 -2.06 5.92
C GLU A 211 12.39 -2.47 6.88
N PHE A 212 13.62 -2.30 6.43
CA PHE A 212 14.84 -2.60 7.20
C PHE A 212 15.76 -1.39 7.24
N VAL A 213 16.29 -1.10 8.41
CA VAL A 213 17.29 -0.04 8.61
C VAL A 213 18.58 -0.70 9.05
N ILE A 214 19.61 -0.62 8.19
CA ILE A 214 20.92 -1.23 8.43
C ILE A 214 21.94 -0.12 8.68
N PHE A 215 22.51 -0.09 9.88
CA PHE A 215 23.60 0.81 10.22
C PHE A 215 24.94 0.08 10.11
N ARG A 216 25.87 0.64 9.35
CA ARG A 216 27.28 0.18 9.32
C ARG A 216 28.11 1.18 10.10
N ILE A 217 28.58 0.77 11.25
CA ILE A 217 29.43 1.59 12.13
C ILE A 217 30.86 1.08 12.00
N THR A 218 31.77 1.94 11.53
CA THR A 218 33.19 1.63 11.42
C THR A 218 33.98 2.50 12.40
N GLN A 219 34.99 1.91 13.05
CA GLN A 219 35.89 2.67 13.88
C GLN A 219 36.86 3.45 12.96
N LYS A 220 36.89 4.77 13.13
CA LYS A 220 37.91 5.64 12.48
C LYS A 220 39.07 5.81 13.45
N THR A 221 40.24 5.33 13.10
CA THR A 221 41.47 5.68 13.82
C THR A 221 41.83 7.13 13.49
N ALA A 222 42.09 7.95 14.53
CA ALA A 222 42.65 9.27 14.31
C ALA A 222 44.06 9.07 13.71
N SER A 223 44.31 9.59 12.52
CA SER A 223 45.69 9.76 12.01
C SER A 223 46.30 10.92 12.79
N GLU A 224 47.42 10.67 13.49
CA GLU A 224 48.31 11.69 14.03
C GLU A 224 48.85 12.59 12.92
#